data_5877a3ff811c36df1670955fe8c1334e
#
_entry.id   5877a3ff811c36df1670955fe8c1334e
#
_cell.length_a   1.000
_cell.length_b   1.000
_cell.length_c   1.000
_cell.angle_alpha   90.00
_cell.angle_beta   90.00
_cell.angle_gamma   90.00
#
_symmetry.space_group_name_H-M   'P 1'
#
loop_
_entity.id
_entity.type
_entity.pdbx_description
1 polymer ?
#
loop_
_entity_poly.entity_id
_entity_poly.type
_entity_poly.pdbx_seq_one_letter_code
_entity_poly.pdbx_strand_id
1 'polypeptide(L)'
;MSENHALIVIDVQNDFCPGGALAVPEGDVIVPGINALMQQIPCVVLTQDWHPADHASFASEHPGAAAYDLTEMPYGPQVLWPDHCVWGSRGAAFHPELHTDPADLIIRKGFRRAIDSYSAFFENDRTTATGLEGYLKTRGITHLTLVGLATDFCVAYSAQDAARLGFDVTVRLDLCRAIDLNGSLDAALDAMRAAGVRLA
;
A
#
# COMPACT_ATOMS: atom_id res chain seq x y z
N MET A 1 21.80 12.59 2.47
CA MET A 1 21.25 11.26 2.06
C MET A 1 21.51 11.09 0.58
N SER A 2 21.65 9.87 0.09
CA SER A 2 22.03 9.60 -1.31
C SER A 2 20.89 9.96 -2.26
N GLU A 3 21.23 10.54 -3.42
CA GLU A 3 20.25 10.92 -4.47
C GLU A 3 19.47 9.72 -5.05
N ASN A 4 19.93 8.49 -4.77
CA ASN A 4 19.34 7.23 -5.23
C ASN A 4 18.36 6.60 -4.22
N HIS A 5 17.80 7.39 -3.29
CA HIS A 5 16.89 6.93 -2.24
C HIS A 5 15.50 7.53 -2.43
N ALA A 6 14.45 6.71 -2.36
CA ALA A 6 13.07 7.15 -2.37
C ALA A 6 12.30 6.69 -1.13
N LEU A 7 11.38 7.54 -0.69
CA LEU A 7 10.33 7.21 0.29
C LEU A 7 9.06 6.84 -0.47
N ILE A 8 8.51 5.68 -0.15
CA ILE A 8 7.21 5.24 -0.67
C ILE A 8 6.22 5.26 0.50
N VAL A 9 5.28 6.18 0.44
CA VAL A 9 4.21 6.33 1.44
C VAL A 9 2.99 5.59 0.92
N ILE A 10 2.64 4.51 1.58
CA ILE A 10 1.61 3.57 1.12
C ILE A 10 0.27 3.95 1.73
N ASP A 11 -0.68 4.32 0.87
CA ASP A 11 -2.13 4.38 1.10
C ASP A 11 -2.58 5.08 2.40
N VAL A 12 -1.96 6.21 2.75
CA VAL A 12 -2.36 7.00 3.93
C VAL A 12 -3.61 7.82 3.57
N GLN A 13 -4.75 7.10 3.48
CA GLN A 13 -6.06 7.60 3.03
C GLN A 13 -7.09 7.54 4.15
N ASN A 14 -8.16 8.31 4.02
CA ASN A 14 -9.18 8.42 5.07
C ASN A 14 -9.84 7.07 5.40
N ASP A 15 -10.09 6.21 4.39
CA ASP A 15 -10.73 4.91 4.63
C ASP A 15 -9.85 3.94 5.42
N PHE A 16 -8.53 4.11 5.41
CA PHE A 16 -7.59 3.32 6.22
C PHE A 16 -7.27 3.95 7.59
N CYS A 17 -7.82 5.12 7.90
CA CYS A 17 -7.66 5.78 9.19
C CYS A 17 -8.91 5.63 10.07
N PRO A 18 -8.83 5.92 11.38
CA PRO A 18 -9.98 5.80 12.28
C PRO A 18 -11.22 6.52 11.75
N GLY A 19 -12.36 5.79 11.70
CA GLY A 19 -13.62 6.27 11.14
C GLY A 19 -13.80 6.05 9.64
N GLY A 20 -12.81 5.48 8.96
CA GLY A 20 -12.90 5.05 7.56
C GLY A 20 -13.55 3.67 7.39
N ALA A 21 -13.83 3.30 6.15
CA ALA A 21 -14.56 2.07 5.81
C ALA A 21 -13.74 0.79 6.05
N LEU A 22 -12.42 0.87 5.97
CA LEU A 22 -11.47 -0.22 6.25
C LEU A 22 -10.39 0.28 7.23
N ALA A 23 -10.85 0.79 8.37
CA ALA A 23 -9.99 1.47 9.34
C ALA A 23 -8.93 0.53 9.93
N VAL A 24 -7.67 0.93 9.80
CA VAL A 24 -6.53 0.32 10.47
C VAL A 24 -6.40 0.95 11.86
N PRO A 25 -6.26 0.15 12.93
CA PRO A 25 -6.06 0.69 14.29
C PRO A 25 -4.88 1.66 14.32
N GLU A 26 -5.09 2.86 14.88
CA GLU A 26 -4.07 3.92 14.98
C GLU A 26 -3.42 4.32 13.64
N GLY A 27 -4.14 4.15 12.52
CA GLY A 27 -3.60 4.44 11.18
C GLY A 27 -3.22 5.91 10.96
N ASP A 28 -3.84 6.83 11.67
CA ASP A 28 -3.57 8.27 11.63
C ASP A 28 -2.36 8.70 12.46
N VAL A 29 -1.98 7.93 13.50
CA VAL A 29 -0.87 8.28 14.42
C VAL A 29 0.49 8.36 13.71
N ILE A 30 0.62 7.67 12.58
CA ILE A 30 1.87 7.66 11.80
C ILE A 30 2.09 8.94 10.96
N VAL A 31 1.03 9.72 10.71
CA VAL A 31 1.08 10.85 9.78
C VAL A 31 2.14 11.91 10.13
N PRO A 32 2.26 12.38 11.37
CA PRO A 32 3.30 13.36 11.72
C PRO A 32 4.72 12.84 11.47
N GLY A 33 4.98 11.56 11.79
CA GLY A 33 6.28 10.94 11.55
C GLY A 33 6.60 10.78 10.07
N ILE A 34 5.62 10.44 9.25
CA ILE A 34 5.74 10.37 7.79
C ILE A 34 6.07 11.75 7.22
N ASN A 35 5.33 12.78 7.63
CA ASN A 35 5.59 14.16 7.20
C ASN A 35 7.02 14.62 7.53
N ALA A 36 7.51 14.27 8.72
CA ALA A 36 8.89 14.57 9.13
C ALA A 36 9.92 13.80 8.28
N LEU A 37 9.63 12.54 7.92
CA LEU A 37 10.52 11.71 7.10
C LEU A 37 10.58 12.19 5.65
N MET A 38 9.47 12.69 5.09
CA MET A 38 9.43 13.28 3.75
C MET A 38 10.41 14.44 3.56
N GLN A 39 10.70 15.19 4.63
CA GLN A 39 11.67 16.30 4.58
C GLN A 39 13.13 15.82 4.51
N GLN A 40 13.37 14.54 4.70
CA GLN A 40 14.70 13.97 4.81
C GLN A 40 15.10 13.14 3.59
N ILE A 41 14.16 12.70 2.77
CA ILE A 41 14.39 11.83 1.62
C ILE A 41 14.06 12.60 0.33
N PRO A 42 14.98 12.64 -0.64
CA PRO A 42 14.89 13.56 -1.77
C PRO A 42 13.85 13.17 -2.83
N CYS A 43 13.42 11.92 -2.85
CA CYS A 43 12.37 11.44 -3.77
C CYS A 43 11.22 10.86 -2.98
N VAL A 44 10.03 11.41 -3.12
CA VAL A 44 8.83 10.99 -2.40
C VAL A 44 7.76 10.52 -3.37
N VAL A 45 7.26 9.32 -3.15
CA VAL A 45 6.13 8.74 -3.90
C VAL A 45 5.00 8.44 -2.92
N LEU A 46 3.80 8.90 -3.23
CA LEU A 46 2.58 8.49 -2.53
C LEU A 46 1.85 7.44 -3.36
N THR A 47 1.34 6.40 -2.74
CA THR A 47 0.38 5.51 -3.38
C THR A 47 -1.03 5.85 -2.95
N GLN A 48 -1.99 5.56 -3.81
CA GLN A 48 -3.39 5.81 -3.56
C GLN A 48 -4.21 4.64 -4.06
N ASP A 49 -4.85 3.94 -3.15
CA ASP A 49 -5.84 2.93 -3.49
C ASP A 49 -7.06 3.61 -4.12
N TRP A 50 -7.53 3.11 -5.27
CA TRP A 50 -8.45 3.90 -6.11
C TRP A 50 -9.41 3.00 -6.87
N HIS A 51 -10.43 2.48 -6.17
CA HIS A 51 -11.34 1.48 -6.71
C HIS A 51 -12.57 2.06 -7.42
N PRO A 52 -13.00 1.46 -8.55
CA PRO A 52 -14.36 1.68 -9.05
C PRO A 52 -15.38 1.19 -8.02
N ALA A 53 -16.58 1.75 -8.04
CA ALA A 53 -17.63 1.41 -7.07
C ALA A 53 -18.09 -0.05 -7.14
N ASP A 54 -17.89 -0.71 -8.31
CA ASP A 54 -18.19 -2.11 -8.57
C ASP A 54 -16.93 -2.99 -8.60
N HIS A 55 -15.93 -2.68 -7.77
CA HIS A 55 -14.66 -3.41 -7.76
C HIS A 55 -14.84 -4.85 -7.25
N ALA A 56 -14.27 -5.81 -7.98
CA ALA A 56 -14.47 -7.23 -7.72
C ALA A 56 -13.88 -7.75 -6.40
N SER A 57 -13.05 -6.99 -5.68
CA SER A 57 -12.60 -7.33 -4.33
C SER A 57 -13.57 -6.89 -3.22
N PHE A 58 -14.65 -6.21 -3.55
CA PHE A 58 -15.64 -5.79 -2.55
C PHE A 58 -16.61 -6.92 -2.23
N ALA A 59 -16.88 -7.13 -0.93
CA ALA A 59 -17.84 -8.14 -0.49
C ALA A 59 -19.25 -7.87 -1.03
N SER A 60 -19.62 -6.60 -1.24
CA SER A 60 -20.89 -6.16 -1.83
C SER A 60 -21.14 -6.70 -3.25
N GLU A 61 -20.08 -7.01 -4.01
CA GLU A 61 -20.16 -7.56 -5.36
C GLU A 61 -20.35 -9.10 -5.38
N HIS A 62 -20.34 -9.75 -4.21
CA HIS A 62 -20.46 -11.21 -4.05
C HIS A 62 -21.70 -11.58 -3.23
N PRO A 63 -22.84 -11.95 -3.86
CA PRO A 63 -24.07 -12.28 -3.13
C PRO A 63 -23.87 -13.38 -2.10
N GLY A 64 -24.16 -13.06 -0.82
CA GLY A 64 -24.04 -13.99 0.29
C GLY A 64 -22.67 -14.06 0.96
N ALA A 65 -21.67 -13.35 0.44
CA ALA A 65 -20.37 -13.20 1.09
C ALA A 65 -20.37 -12.06 2.11
N ALA A 66 -19.47 -12.13 3.07
CA ALA A 66 -19.20 -11.09 4.05
C ALA A 66 -17.81 -10.48 3.85
N ALA A 67 -17.62 -9.27 4.37
CA ALA A 67 -16.28 -8.69 4.42
C ALA A 67 -15.32 -9.62 5.20
N TYR A 68 -14.10 -9.70 4.70
CA TYR A 68 -13.02 -10.59 5.17
C TYR A 68 -13.18 -12.08 4.81
N ASP A 69 -14.22 -12.48 4.09
CA ASP A 69 -14.28 -13.80 3.48
C ASP A 69 -13.17 -13.95 2.43
N LEU A 70 -12.72 -15.20 2.26
CA LEU A 70 -11.77 -15.54 1.19
C LEU A 70 -12.53 -16.11 0.00
N THR A 71 -12.24 -15.61 -1.19
CA THR A 71 -12.79 -16.12 -2.45
C THR A 71 -11.68 -16.45 -3.44
N GLU A 72 -12.01 -17.29 -4.43
CA GLU A 72 -11.08 -17.62 -5.52
C GLU A 72 -11.34 -16.73 -6.73
N MET A 73 -10.34 -15.99 -7.13
CA MET A 73 -10.37 -15.13 -8.33
C MET A 73 -9.51 -15.76 -9.44
N PRO A 74 -9.62 -15.32 -10.70
CA PRO A 74 -8.76 -15.83 -11.77
C PRO A 74 -7.26 -15.72 -11.53
N TYR A 75 -6.86 -14.81 -10.65
CA TYR A 75 -5.46 -14.57 -10.25
C TYR A 75 -5.08 -15.23 -8.91
N GLY A 76 -5.99 -16.01 -8.30
CA GLY A 76 -5.78 -16.73 -7.04
C GLY A 76 -6.63 -16.22 -5.89
N PRO A 77 -6.32 -16.63 -4.65
CA PRO A 77 -7.08 -16.27 -3.46
C PRO A 77 -7.14 -14.76 -3.24
N GLN A 78 -8.33 -14.24 -2.94
CA GLN A 78 -8.61 -12.84 -2.67
C GLN A 78 -9.44 -12.69 -1.41
N VAL A 79 -9.00 -11.83 -0.49
CA VAL A 79 -9.82 -11.38 0.63
C VAL A 79 -10.86 -10.40 0.11
N LEU A 80 -12.12 -10.61 0.47
CA LEU A 80 -13.20 -9.68 0.17
C LEU A 80 -13.23 -8.56 1.21
N TRP A 81 -13.14 -7.35 0.72
CA TRP A 81 -13.06 -6.16 1.57
C TRP A 81 -14.41 -5.45 1.70
N PRO A 82 -14.64 -4.66 2.77
CA PRO A 82 -15.68 -3.61 2.72
C PRO A 82 -15.42 -2.68 1.55
N ASP A 83 -16.46 -2.07 1.02
CA ASP A 83 -16.31 -1.02 0.00
C ASP A 83 -15.46 0.13 0.57
N HIS A 84 -14.32 0.40 -0.01
CA HIS A 84 -13.37 1.40 0.46
C HIS A 84 -12.64 2.06 -0.70
N CYS A 85 -12.06 3.21 -0.45
CA CYS A 85 -11.26 3.98 -1.42
C CYS A 85 -11.93 4.12 -2.81
N VAL A 86 -13.27 4.25 -2.83
CA VAL A 86 -14.04 4.41 -4.07
C VAL A 86 -13.71 5.75 -4.72
N TRP A 87 -13.54 5.76 -6.02
CA TRP A 87 -13.17 6.94 -6.83
C TRP A 87 -13.93 8.20 -6.42
N GLY A 88 -13.18 9.28 -6.16
CA GLY A 88 -13.74 10.58 -5.87
C GLY A 88 -14.45 10.69 -4.51
N SER A 89 -14.51 9.61 -3.73
CA SER A 89 -15.05 9.66 -2.37
C SER A 89 -14.10 10.36 -1.41
N ARG A 90 -14.64 10.82 -0.27
CA ARG A 90 -13.81 11.31 0.84
C ARG A 90 -12.89 10.20 1.36
N GLY A 91 -13.36 8.96 1.36
CA GLY A 91 -12.59 7.80 1.82
C GLY A 91 -11.32 7.58 1.02
N ALA A 92 -11.40 7.73 -0.31
CA ALA A 92 -10.27 7.61 -1.21
C ALA A 92 -9.28 8.79 -1.16
N ALA A 93 -9.65 9.93 -0.57
CA ALA A 93 -8.74 11.06 -0.41
C ALA A 93 -7.65 10.74 0.63
N PHE A 94 -6.46 11.32 0.47
CA PHE A 94 -5.42 11.27 1.48
C PHE A 94 -5.89 11.85 2.82
N HIS A 95 -5.29 11.36 3.90
CA HIS A 95 -5.53 11.93 5.23
C HIS A 95 -5.25 13.43 5.22
N PRO A 96 -6.11 14.28 5.79
CA PRO A 96 -6.01 15.74 5.64
C PRO A 96 -4.73 16.35 6.25
N GLU A 97 -4.11 15.66 7.20
CA GLU A 97 -2.85 16.10 7.79
C GLU A 97 -1.61 15.54 7.07
N LEU A 98 -1.78 14.67 6.07
CA LEU A 98 -0.66 14.21 5.25
C LEU A 98 -0.23 15.31 4.30
N HIS A 99 1.05 15.67 4.32
CA HIS A 99 1.62 16.62 3.39
C HIS A 99 1.78 15.95 2.01
N THR A 100 1.03 16.40 1.02
CA THR A 100 1.11 15.86 -0.35
C THR A 100 2.01 16.67 -1.27
N ASP A 101 2.27 17.94 -0.94
CA ASP A 101 3.10 18.84 -1.76
C ASP A 101 4.55 18.35 -1.98
N PRO A 102 5.20 17.64 -1.03
CA PRO A 102 6.54 17.13 -1.26
C PRO A 102 6.62 15.94 -2.23
N ALA A 103 5.48 15.37 -2.64
CA ALA A 103 5.48 14.19 -3.49
C ALA A 103 5.89 14.49 -4.93
N ASP A 104 6.91 13.79 -5.42
CA ASP A 104 7.32 13.80 -6.83
C ASP A 104 6.34 13.02 -7.71
N LEU A 105 5.66 12.02 -7.15
CA LEU A 105 4.70 11.16 -7.85
C LEU A 105 3.57 10.75 -6.91
N ILE A 106 2.36 10.78 -7.43
CA ILE A 106 1.22 10.07 -6.82
C ILE A 106 0.81 8.98 -7.81
N ILE A 107 0.88 7.72 -7.37
CA ILE A 107 0.50 6.58 -8.21
C ILE A 107 -0.75 5.91 -7.65
N ARG A 108 -1.75 5.74 -8.50
CA ARG A 108 -2.99 5.05 -8.16
C ARG A 108 -2.88 3.57 -8.49
N LYS A 109 -3.46 2.72 -7.64
CA LYS A 109 -3.52 1.29 -7.81
C LYS A 109 -4.94 0.78 -7.54
N GLY A 110 -5.25 -0.46 -7.89
CA GLY A 110 -6.58 -1.05 -7.69
C GLY A 110 -7.70 -0.43 -8.53
N PHE A 111 -7.37 0.28 -9.61
CA PHE A 111 -8.37 0.96 -10.45
C PHE A 111 -9.01 0.06 -11.53
N ARG A 112 -8.51 -1.15 -11.70
CA ARG A 112 -9.08 -2.14 -12.63
C ARG A 112 -10.13 -2.96 -11.88
N ARG A 113 -11.36 -2.92 -12.35
CA ARG A 113 -12.51 -3.59 -11.75
C ARG A 113 -12.27 -5.05 -11.37
N ALA A 114 -11.57 -5.80 -12.21
CA ALA A 114 -11.46 -7.25 -12.11
C ALA A 114 -10.24 -7.75 -11.32
N ILE A 115 -9.31 -6.88 -10.97
CA ILE A 115 -8.04 -7.25 -10.31
C ILE A 115 -7.74 -6.26 -9.20
N ASP A 116 -7.53 -6.77 -7.99
CA ASP A 116 -7.08 -5.97 -6.87
C ASP A 116 -5.57 -5.70 -6.92
N SER A 117 -5.10 -4.73 -6.15
CA SER A 117 -3.70 -4.31 -6.14
C SER A 117 -3.24 -3.96 -4.73
N TYR A 118 -2.63 -4.91 -4.03
CA TYR A 118 -1.99 -4.60 -2.75
C TYR A 118 -0.65 -3.91 -2.99
N SER A 119 0.18 -4.45 -3.87
CA SER A 119 1.49 -3.90 -4.16
C SER A 119 1.41 -2.58 -4.94
N ALA A 120 2.32 -1.65 -4.60
CA ALA A 120 2.60 -0.46 -5.39
C ALA A 120 3.25 -0.76 -6.75
N PHE A 121 3.74 -1.98 -6.98
CA PHE A 121 4.50 -2.38 -8.18
C PHE A 121 3.71 -3.23 -9.15
N PHE A 122 2.89 -4.15 -8.64
CA PHE A 122 2.08 -5.06 -9.44
C PHE A 122 0.68 -5.20 -8.85
N GLU A 123 -0.28 -5.50 -9.71
CA GLU A 123 -1.60 -5.96 -9.28
C GLU A 123 -1.51 -7.39 -8.71
N ASN A 124 -2.58 -7.88 -8.09
CA ASN A 124 -2.57 -9.18 -7.40
C ASN A 124 -2.33 -10.37 -8.33
N ASP A 125 -2.45 -10.19 -9.66
CA ASP A 125 -2.05 -11.17 -10.67
C ASP A 125 -0.51 -11.31 -10.79
N ARG A 126 0.27 -10.43 -10.13
CA ARG A 126 1.73 -10.38 -10.08
C ARG A 126 2.41 -10.19 -11.45
N THR A 127 1.66 -9.83 -12.46
CA THR A 127 2.15 -9.62 -13.84
C THR A 127 1.78 -8.24 -14.39
N THR A 128 0.64 -7.69 -13.99
CA THR A 128 0.22 -6.36 -14.41
C THR A 128 0.93 -5.29 -13.61
N ALA A 129 1.91 -4.64 -14.24
CA ALA A 129 2.70 -3.61 -13.60
C ALA A 129 1.93 -2.29 -13.45
N THR A 130 2.15 -1.60 -12.34
CA THR A 130 1.61 -0.24 -12.09
C THR A 130 2.38 0.85 -12.85
N GLY A 131 3.65 0.60 -13.15
CA GLY A 131 4.58 1.58 -13.73
C GLY A 131 5.57 2.19 -12.73
N LEU A 132 5.42 1.95 -11.43
CA LEU A 132 6.30 2.53 -10.40
C LEU A 132 7.76 2.11 -10.58
N GLU A 133 8.03 0.84 -10.94
CA GLU A 133 9.38 0.36 -11.20
C GLU A 133 10.10 1.20 -12.26
N GLY A 134 9.43 1.44 -13.39
CA GLY A 134 9.99 2.23 -14.48
C GLY A 134 10.30 3.67 -14.07
N TYR A 135 9.43 4.30 -13.29
CA TYR A 135 9.66 5.62 -12.73
C TYR A 135 10.91 5.65 -11.84
N LEU A 136 11.01 4.74 -10.88
CA LEU A 136 12.13 4.68 -9.94
C LEU A 136 13.46 4.39 -10.65
N LYS A 137 13.47 3.43 -11.57
CA LYS A 137 14.68 3.09 -12.35
C LYS A 137 15.15 4.23 -13.23
N THR A 138 14.23 4.96 -13.88
CA THR A 138 14.56 6.13 -14.69
C THR A 138 15.22 7.24 -13.87
N ARG A 139 14.87 7.34 -12.58
CA ARG A 139 15.48 8.30 -11.64
C ARG A 139 16.75 7.78 -10.97
N GLY A 140 17.22 6.58 -11.30
CA GLY A 140 18.40 5.98 -10.69
C GLY A 140 18.21 5.57 -9.23
N ILE A 141 16.98 5.39 -8.77
CA ILE A 141 16.67 4.96 -7.41
C ILE A 141 17.06 3.50 -7.23
N THR A 142 17.77 3.20 -6.15
CA THR A 142 18.19 1.85 -5.78
C THR A 142 17.78 1.48 -4.35
N HIS A 143 17.48 2.47 -3.50
CA HIS A 143 17.11 2.27 -2.11
C HIS A 143 15.69 2.79 -1.88
N LEU A 144 14.88 1.99 -1.21
CA LEU A 144 13.50 2.34 -0.87
C LEU A 144 13.29 2.28 0.64
N THR A 145 12.65 3.30 1.18
CA THR A 145 12.03 3.24 2.50
C THR A 145 10.52 3.23 2.32
N LEU A 146 9.86 2.23 2.89
CA LEU A 146 8.41 2.09 2.85
C LEU A 146 7.82 2.41 4.22
N VAL A 147 6.71 3.15 4.21
CA VAL A 147 5.89 3.52 5.37
C VAL A 147 4.42 3.49 4.99
N GLY A 148 3.51 3.47 5.95
CA GLY A 148 2.07 3.65 5.67
C GLY A 148 1.21 2.44 6.04
N LEU A 149 0.17 2.20 5.28
CA LEU A 149 -0.94 1.31 5.61
C LEU A 149 -1.25 0.30 4.47
N ALA A 150 -1.69 -0.92 4.76
CA ALA A 150 -1.51 -1.59 6.04
C ALA A 150 -0.24 -2.44 5.96
N THR A 151 0.44 -2.61 7.11
CA THR A 151 1.73 -3.33 7.19
C THR A 151 1.67 -4.71 6.57
N ASP A 152 0.62 -5.45 6.87
CA ASP A 152 0.41 -6.86 6.51
C ASP A 152 -0.15 -7.08 5.10
N PHE A 153 -0.59 -6.02 4.43
CA PHE A 153 -1.09 -6.05 3.05
C PHE A 153 -0.26 -5.13 2.14
N CYS A 154 -0.72 -3.92 1.86
CA CYS A 154 -0.12 -3.07 0.84
C CYS A 154 1.36 -2.78 1.08
N VAL A 155 1.79 -2.58 2.33
CA VAL A 155 3.20 -2.35 2.66
C VAL A 155 4.02 -3.62 2.41
N ALA A 156 3.58 -4.78 2.94
CA ALA A 156 4.32 -6.04 2.81
C ALA A 156 4.43 -6.51 1.36
N TYR A 157 3.32 -6.45 0.60
CA TYR A 157 3.33 -6.82 -0.82
C TYR A 157 4.23 -5.90 -1.64
N SER A 158 4.18 -4.59 -1.39
CA SER A 158 5.06 -3.62 -2.03
C SER A 158 6.53 -3.87 -1.70
N ALA A 159 6.84 -4.14 -0.43
CA ALA A 159 8.21 -4.38 0.01
C ALA A 159 8.81 -5.65 -0.61
N GLN A 160 8.03 -6.74 -0.66
CA GLN A 160 8.46 -8.00 -1.27
C GLN A 160 8.67 -7.85 -2.79
N ASP A 161 7.76 -7.17 -3.49
CA ASP A 161 7.89 -6.92 -4.91
C ASP A 161 9.09 -6.03 -5.22
N ALA A 162 9.30 -4.97 -4.46
CA ALA A 162 10.47 -4.10 -4.58
C ALA A 162 11.78 -4.87 -4.40
N ALA A 163 11.86 -5.74 -3.38
CA ALA A 163 13.04 -6.58 -3.14
C ALA A 163 13.28 -7.55 -4.32
N ARG A 164 12.23 -8.18 -4.85
CA ARG A 164 12.32 -9.05 -6.06
C ARG A 164 12.79 -8.29 -7.30
N LEU A 165 12.46 -7.01 -7.42
CA LEU A 165 12.92 -6.13 -8.51
C LEU A 165 14.36 -5.63 -8.34
N GLY A 166 15.02 -6.00 -7.22
CA GLY A 166 16.42 -5.71 -6.95
C GLY A 166 16.66 -4.38 -6.21
N PHE A 167 15.64 -3.77 -5.64
CA PHE A 167 15.82 -2.62 -4.75
C PHE A 167 16.30 -3.06 -3.36
N ASP A 168 17.13 -2.25 -2.71
CA ASP A 168 17.42 -2.35 -1.28
C ASP A 168 16.27 -1.72 -0.49
N VAL A 169 15.54 -2.54 0.24
CA VAL A 169 14.25 -2.15 0.84
C VAL A 169 14.33 -2.13 2.36
N THR A 170 13.88 -1.02 2.95
CA THR A 170 13.67 -0.88 4.38
C THR A 170 12.20 -0.51 4.64
N VAL A 171 11.54 -1.24 5.53
CA VAL A 171 10.22 -0.89 6.07
C VAL A 171 10.40 -0.31 7.46
N ARG A 172 9.88 0.90 7.69
CA ARG A 172 9.86 1.58 8.98
C ARG A 172 8.61 1.18 9.74
N LEU A 173 8.72 0.15 10.58
CA LEU A 173 7.59 -0.41 11.32
C LEU A 173 6.95 0.58 12.29
N ASP A 174 7.73 1.50 12.84
CA ASP A 174 7.25 2.59 13.69
C ASP A 174 6.30 3.56 12.95
N LEU A 175 6.43 3.63 11.62
CA LEU A 175 5.59 4.43 10.72
C LEU A 175 4.64 3.58 9.86
N CYS A 176 4.30 2.40 10.35
CA CYS A 176 3.29 1.51 9.75
C CYS A 176 2.27 1.06 10.79
N ARG A 177 1.08 0.67 10.35
CA ARG A 177 0.05 0.02 11.18
C ARG A 177 -0.60 -1.11 10.39
N ALA A 178 -1.02 -2.16 11.10
CA ALA A 178 -1.55 -3.39 10.51
C ALA A 178 -3.05 -3.55 10.74
N ILE A 179 -3.70 -4.28 9.86
CA ILE A 179 -5.07 -4.79 10.06
C ILE A 179 -5.04 -5.98 11.01
N ASP A 180 -4.03 -6.83 10.88
CA ASP A 180 -3.81 -8.09 11.62
C ASP A 180 -5.00 -9.05 11.53
N LEU A 181 -5.38 -9.36 10.31
CA LEU A 181 -6.44 -10.31 10.02
C LEU A 181 -5.94 -11.76 10.24
N ASN A 182 -6.39 -12.39 11.32
CA ASN A 182 -6.06 -13.78 11.66
C ASN A 182 -4.56 -14.11 11.67
N GLY A 183 -3.73 -13.20 12.19
CA GLY A 183 -2.27 -13.37 12.25
C GLY A 183 -1.54 -12.99 10.95
N SER A 184 -2.19 -12.23 10.08
CA SER A 184 -1.57 -11.74 8.83
C SER A 184 -0.32 -10.89 9.07
N LEU A 185 -0.22 -10.20 10.22
CA LEU A 185 0.94 -9.38 10.53
C LEU A 185 2.20 -10.24 10.70
N ASP A 186 2.15 -11.28 11.52
CA ASP A 186 3.31 -12.15 11.74
C ASP A 186 3.75 -12.82 10.44
N ALA A 187 2.78 -13.34 9.66
CA ALA A 187 3.06 -13.93 8.35
C ALA A 187 3.72 -12.93 7.37
N ALA A 188 3.26 -11.68 7.36
CA ALA A 188 3.80 -10.64 6.51
C ALA A 188 5.23 -10.23 6.91
N LEU A 189 5.49 -10.10 8.23
CA LEU A 189 6.82 -9.80 8.74
C LEU A 189 7.82 -10.89 8.36
N ASP A 190 7.43 -12.16 8.48
CA ASP A 190 8.29 -13.29 8.10
C ASP A 190 8.52 -13.34 6.58
N ALA A 191 7.50 -13.10 5.77
CA ALA A 191 7.63 -13.04 4.32
C ALA A 191 8.54 -11.90 3.87
N MET A 192 8.44 -10.72 4.48
CA MET A 192 9.34 -9.60 4.20
C MET A 192 10.80 -9.92 4.56
N ARG A 193 11.05 -10.53 5.74
CA ARG A 193 12.41 -10.99 6.13
C ARG A 193 12.97 -12.01 5.14
N ALA A 194 12.15 -12.99 4.75
CA ALA A 194 12.55 -14.01 3.76
C ALA A 194 12.88 -13.41 2.39
N ALA A 195 12.23 -12.31 2.01
CA ALA A 195 12.52 -11.56 0.79
C ALA A 195 13.75 -10.66 0.89
N GLY A 196 14.43 -10.58 2.05
CA GLY A 196 15.60 -9.73 2.27
C GLY A 196 15.26 -8.27 2.63
N VAL A 197 14.02 -7.98 2.97
CA VAL A 197 13.59 -6.64 3.41
C VAL A 197 14.12 -6.37 4.82
N ARG A 198 14.70 -5.19 5.02
CA ARG A 198 15.09 -4.72 6.35
C ARG A 198 13.86 -4.14 7.07
N LEU A 199 13.60 -4.64 8.27
CA LEU A 199 12.56 -4.12 9.16
C LEU A 199 13.24 -3.26 10.25
N ALA A 200 12.87 -1.97 10.35
CA ALA A 200 13.48 -1.00 11.24
C ALA A 200 12.43 -0.27 12.12
#